data_885f1d6943ab3b2e46549696c01eeb42
#
_entry.id   885f1d6943ab3b2e46549696c01eeb42
#
_cell.length_a   1.000
_cell.length_b   1.000
_cell.length_c   1.000
_cell.angle_alpha   90.00
_cell.angle_beta   90.00
_cell.angle_gamma   90.00
#
_symmetry.space_group_name_H-M   'P 1'
#
loop_
_entity.id
_entity.type
_entity.pdbx_description
1 polymer ?
#
loop_
_entity_poly.entity_id
_entity_poly.type
_entity_poly.pdbx_seq_one_letter_code
_entity_poly.pdbx_strand_id
1 'polypeptide(L)'
;IAGCCNVLLTAYPAGYWLLGSFRPDRDPQLIQLINDISWSQFLGVITPFYFVPISIAYAALADKDPDPIIPRWVGWFNIWFEVSLIPLVVIFWFHSGPFAWNGIFGFYLPFIIFFIWFFVMTWTIRRSIHRLDEV
;
A
#
# COMPACT_ATOMS: atom_id res chain seq x y z
N ILE A 1 -9.37 -9.65 -8.77
CA ILE A 1 -8.95 -8.55 -9.67
C ILE A 1 -8.00 -7.60 -8.92
N ALA A 2 -8.39 -7.04 -7.76
CA ALA A 2 -7.56 -6.11 -6.99
C ALA A 2 -6.15 -6.65 -6.66
N GLY A 3 -6.04 -7.93 -6.25
CA GLY A 3 -4.76 -8.57 -6.00
C GLY A 3 -3.84 -8.62 -7.22
N CYS A 4 -4.39 -8.88 -8.41
CA CYS A 4 -3.61 -8.86 -9.65
C CYS A 4 -3.08 -7.46 -9.98
N CYS A 5 -3.89 -6.42 -9.75
CA CYS A 5 -3.46 -5.04 -9.94
C CYS A 5 -2.33 -4.66 -8.98
N ASN A 6 -2.34 -5.18 -7.74
CA ASN A 6 -1.27 -4.95 -6.78
C ASN A 6 0.06 -5.60 -7.16
N VAL A 7 0.05 -6.76 -7.82
CA VAL A 7 1.27 -7.36 -8.37
C VAL A 7 1.91 -6.41 -9.40
N LEU A 8 1.12 -5.80 -10.27
CA LEU A 8 1.63 -4.83 -11.24
C LEU A 8 2.16 -3.56 -10.56
N LEU A 9 1.50 -3.10 -9.49
CA LEU A 9 1.92 -1.94 -8.71
C LEU A 9 3.33 -2.10 -8.12
N THR A 10 3.74 -3.32 -7.79
CA THR A 10 5.07 -3.62 -7.25
C THR A 10 6.07 -4.04 -8.33
N ALA A 11 5.64 -4.80 -9.33
CA ALA A 11 6.52 -5.36 -10.36
C ALA A 11 7.11 -4.28 -11.28
N TYR A 12 6.31 -3.30 -11.72
CA TYR A 12 6.81 -2.23 -12.60
C TYR A 12 7.86 -1.33 -11.94
N PRO A 13 7.64 -0.75 -10.74
CA PRO A 13 8.68 0.02 -10.06
C PRO A 13 9.94 -0.78 -9.81
N ALA A 14 9.83 -2.05 -9.40
CA ALA A 14 10.99 -2.93 -9.23
C ALA A 14 11.77 -3.12 -10.53
N GLY A 15 11.07 -3.29 -11.65
CA GLY A 15 11.68 -3.37 -12.98
C GLY A 15 12.44 -2.09 -13.36
N TYR A 16 11.91 -0.91 -13.05
CA TYR A 16 12.60 0.35 -13.31
C TYR A 16 13.82 0.54 -12.41
N TRP A 17 13.79 0.17 -11.15
CA TRP A 17 14.98 0.20 -10.29
C TRP A 17 16.07 -0.75 -10.81
N LEU A 18 15.71 -1.95 -11.24
CA LEU A 18 16.64 -2.88 -11.89
C LEU A 18 17.22 -2.30 -13.19
N LEU A 19 16.39 -1.62 -14.00
CA LEU A 19 16.83 -0.94 -15.21
C LEU A 19 17.82 0.19 -14.90
N GLY A 20 17.61 0.94 -13.83
CA GLY A 20 18.51 1.99 -13.35
C GLY A 20 19.88 1.46 -12.96
N SER A 21 19.93 0.30 -12.30
CA SER A 21 21.17 -0.34 -11.86
C SER A 21 21.87 -1.16 -12.95
N PHE A 22 21.19 -1.50 -14.04
CA PHE A 22 21.70 -2.38 -15.10
C PHE A 22 22.94 -1.82 -15.84
N ARG A 23 23.05 -0.48 -15.93
CA ARG A 23 24.21 0.22 -16.51
C ARG A 23 24.62 1.37 -15.60
N PRO A 24 25.55 1.16 -14.66
CA PRO A 24 25.93 2.16 -13.67
C PRO A 24 26.73 3.34 -14.27
N ASP A 25 27.24 3.20 -15.47
CA ASP A 25 27.98 4.19 -16.24
C ASP A 25 27.09 5.15 -17.04
N ARG A 26 25.76 5.06 -16.90
CA ARG A 26 24.83 6.03 -17.50
C ARG A 26 24.96 7.41 -16.87
N ASP A 27 24.51 8.41 -17.64
CA ASP A 27 24.36 9.77 -17.14
C ASP A 27 23.56 9.79 -15.83
N PRO A 28 24.09 10.41 -14.76
CA PRO A 28 23.39 10.49 -13.47
C PRO A 28 21.96 11.05 -13.54
N GLN A 29 21.69 11.98 -14.46
CA GLN A 29 20.36 12.55 -14.65
C GLN A 29 19.36 11.51 -15.16
N LEU A 30 19.78 10.59 -16.03
CA LEU A 30 18.93 9.49 -16.50
C LEU A 30 18.65 8.48 -15.38
N ILE A 31 19.66 8.18 -14.55
CA ILE A 31 19.48 7.30 -13.39
C ILE A 31 18.51 7.93 -12.40
N GLN A 32 18.65 9.23 -12.13
CA GLN A 32 17.72 9.96 -11.27
C GLN A 32 16.32 9.94 -11.84
N LEU A 33 16.12 10.20 -13.13
CA LEU A 33 14.80 10.14 -13.79
C LEU A 33 14.15 8.76 -13.63
N ILE A 34 14.91 7.67 -13.83
CA ILE A 34 14.40 6.30 -13.65
C ILE A 34 13.98 6.08 -12.19
N ASN A 35 14.77 6.58 -11.24
CA ASN A 35 14.44 6.49 -9.82
C ASN A 35 13.16 7.27 -9.47
N ASP A 36 13.02 8.48 -9.99
CA ASP A 36 11.83 9.32 -9.79
C ASP A 36 10.57 8.67 -10.39
N ILE A 37 10.68 8.08 -11.58
CA ILE A 37 9.60 7.29 -12.20
C ILE A 37 9.20 6.13 -11.29
N SER A 38 10.19 5.38 -10.78
CA SER A 38 9.94 4.21 -9.92
C SER A 38 9.19 4.60 -8.64
N TRP A 39 9.67 5.63 -7.93
CA TRP A 39 9.03 6.10 -6.69
C TRP A 39 7.67 6.72 -6.94
N SER A 40 7.53 7.53 -7.99
CA SER A 40 6.26 8.15 -8.36
C SER A 40 5.21 7.09 -8.71
N GLN A 41 5.61 6.03 -9.41
CA GLN A 41 4.72 4.94 -9.74
C GLN A 41 4.37 4.09 -8.51
N PHE A 42 5.35 3.78 -7.67
CA PHE A 42 5.13 2.95 -6.48
C PHE A 42 4.25 3.62 -5.43
N LEU A 43 4.49 4.90 -5.17
CA LEU A 43 3.76 5.66 -4.15
C LEU A 43 2.55 6.40 -4.71
N GLY A 44 2.70 7.05 -5.87
CA GLY A 44 1.65 7.93 -6.41
C GLY A 44 0.55 7.18 -7.15
N VAL A 45 0.83 6.02 -7.75
CA VAL A 45 -0.18 5.20 -8.44
C VAL A 45 -0.74 4.11 -7.50
N ILE A 46 -0.94 4.44 -6.23
CA ILE A 46 -1.43 3.51 -5.21
C ILE A 46 -2.93 3.16 -5.35
N THR A 47 -3.65 3.85 -6.21
CA THR A 47 -5.11 3.70 -6.39
C THR A 47 -5.60 2.25 -6.52
N PRO A 48 -4.94 1.34 -7.27
CA PRO A 48 -5.37 -0.06 -7.33
C PRO A 48 -5.29 -0.79 -6.00
N PHE A 49 -4.41 -0.35 -5.10
CA PHE A 49 -4.27 -0.93 -3.78
C PHE A 49 -5.48 -0.66 -2.89
N TYR A 50 -6.12 0.51 -3.03
CA TYR A 50 -7.29 0.92 -2.22
C TYR A 50 -8.45 -0.07 -2.31
N PHE A 51 -8.60 -0.79 -3.41
CA PHE A 51 -9.67 -1.79 -3.55
C PHE A 51 -9.54 -2.96 -2.56
N VAL A 52 -8.34 -3.28 -2.07
CA VAL A 52 -8.14 -4.40 -1.13
C VAL A 52 -8.66 -4.05 0.26
N PRO A 53 -8.17 -3.00 0.95
CA PRO A 53 -8.66 -2.63 2.27
C PRO A 53 -10.14 -2.24 2.26
N ILE A 54 -10.63 -1.56 1.21
CA ILE A 54 -12.06 -1.22 1.07
C ILE A 54 -12.91 -2.49 0.99
N SER A 55 -12.48 -3.50 0.23
CA SER A 55 -13.20 -4.78 0.14
C SER A 55 -13.24 -5.50 1.49
N ILE A 56 -12.13 -5.49 2.23
CA ILE A 56 -12.05 -6.07 3.58
C ILE A 56 -12.96 -5.29 4.55
N ALA A 57 -12.92 -3.95 4.49
CA ALA A 57 -13.77 -3.11 5.30
C ALA A 57 -15.26 -3.39 5.03
N TYR A 58 -15.63 -3.49 3.76
CA TYR A 58 -17.00 -3.83 3.37
C TYR A 58 -17.41 -5.20 3.92
N ALA A 59 -16.60 -6.23 3.73
CA ALA A 59 -16.90 -7.58 4.22
C ALA A 59 -17.06 -7.60 5.75
N ALA A 60 -16.14 -6.97 6.49
CA ALA A 60 -16.17 -6.93 7.95
C ALA A 60 -17.36 -6.14 8.51
N LEU A 61 -17.78 -5.06 7.84
CA LEU A 61 -18.86 -4.20 8.33
C LEU A 61 -20.26 -4.67 7.88
N ALA A 62 -20.35 -5.34 6.74
CA ALA A 62 -21.59 -5.91 6.22
C ALA A 62 -22.00 -7.20 6.92
N ASP A 63 -21.07 -7.90 7.55
CA ASP A 63 -21.34 -9.10 8.32
C ASP A 63 -22.20 -8.76 9.55
N LYS A 64 -23.37 -9.43 9.65
CA LYS A 64 -24.34 -9.25 10.74
C LYS A 64 -24.24 -10.32 11.82
N ASP A 65 -23.31 -11.27 11.68
CA ASP A 65 -23.10 -12.30 12.68
C ASP A 65 -22.72 -11.65 14.03
N PRO A 66 -23.29 -12.10 15.16
CA PRO A 66 -22.87 -11.68 16.49
C PRO A 66 -21.39 -11.95 16.78
N ASP A 67 -20.83 -12.98 16.14
CA ASP A 67 -19.40 -13.37 16.26
C ASP A 67 -18.75 -13.49 14.86
N PRO A 68 -18.50 -12.35 14.18
CA PRO A 68 -18.05 -12.33 12.81
C PRO A 68 -16.64 -12.90 12.65
N ILE A 69 -16.37 -13.57 11.52
CA ILE A 69 -15.05 -14.11 11.18
C ILE A 69 -14.01 -12.98 11.18
N ILE A 70 -14.34 -11.85 10.53
CA ILE A 70 -13.50 -10.65 10.55
C ILE A 70 -14.11 -9.66 11.56
N PRO A 71 -13.43 -9.32 12.65
CA PRO A 71 -13.97 -8.39 13.63
C PRO A 71 -14.30 -7.02 13.01
N ARG A 72 -15.37 -6.39 13.43
CA ARG A 72 -15.83 -5.09 12.91
C ARG A 72 -14.80 -3.97 13.06
N TRP A 73 -13.98 -4.00 14.12
CA TRP A 73 -12.92 -3.01 14.30
C TRP A 73 -11.87 -3.08 13.17
N VAL A 74 -11.63 -4.28 12.60
CA VAL A 74 -10.73 -4.45 11.44
C VAL A 74 -11.28 -3.73 10.22
N GLY A 75 -12.60 -3.73 10.03
CA GLY A 75 -13.25 -2.94 8.98
C GLY A 75 -12.98 -1.45 9.13
N TRP A 76 -13.19 -0.89 10.33
CA TRP A 76 -12.89 0.51 10.62
C TRP A 76 -11.41 0.84 10.52
N PHE A 77 -10.54 -0.08 10.93
CA PHE A 77 -9.09 0.06 10.78
C PHE A 77 -8.68 0.16 9.31
N ASN A 78 -9.28 -0.64 8.41
CA ASN A 78 -9.02 -0.56 6.98
C ASN A 78 -9.48 0.79 6.38
N ILE A 79 -10.62 1.34 6.81
CA ILE A 79 -11.04 2.69 6.40
C ILE A 79 -10.03 3.75 6.88
N TRP A 80 -9.61 3.68 8.16
CA TRP A 80 -8.60 4.60 8.70
C TRP A 80 -7.28 4.50 7.93
N PHE A 81 -6.86 3.28 7.60
CA PHE A 81 -5.67 3.03 6.80
C PHE A 81 -5.74 3.75 5.45
N GLU A 82 -6.85 3.62 4.72
CA GLU A 82 -7.06 4.29 3.44
C GLU A 82 -6.98 5.81 3.53
N VAL A 83 -7.66 6.39 4.52
CA VAL A 83 -7.64 7.85 4.76
C VAL A 83 -6.22 8.32 5.05
N SER A 84 -5.43 7.53 5.77
CA SER A 84 -4.04 7.85 6.12
C SER A 84 -3.10 7.85 4.91
N LEU A 85 -3.46 7.17 3.82
CA LEU A 85 -2.68 7.11 2.58
C LEU A 85 -3.05 8.21 1.55
N ILE A 86 -4.07 9.04 1.82
CA ILE A 86 -4.45 10.15 0.92
C ILE A 86 -3.27 11.07 0.56
N PRO A 87 -2.33 11.40 1.49
CA PRO A 87 -1.17 12.23 1.15
C PRO A 87 -0.30 11.69 0.00
N LEU A 88 -0.32 10.38 -0.26
CA LEU A 88 0.42 9.79 -1.37
C LEU A 88 -0.07 10.26 -2.76
N VAL A 89 -1.35 10.60 -2.87
CA VAL A 89 -1.92 11.07 -4.14
C VAL A 89 -1.33 12.41 -4.58
N VAL A 90 -0.86 13.23 -3.64
CA VAL A 90 -0.36 14.58 -3.92
C VAL A 90 1.15 14.66 -4.12
N ILE A 91 1.90 13.56 -4.02
CA ILE A 91 3.38 13.56 -4.16
C ILE A 91 3.85 14.12 -5.51
N PHE A 92 3.06 13.99 -6.57
CA PHE A 92 3.41 14.50 -7.90
C PHE A 92 3.52 16.03 -7.98
N TRP A 93 2.91 16.75 -7.03
CA TRP A 93 2.96 18.21 -6.99
C TRP A 93 4.09 18.76 -6.11
N PHE A 94 4.79 17.88 -5.37
CA PHE A 94 5.83 18.31 -4.43
C PHE A 94 7.18 17.66 -4.76
N HIS A 95 8.09 18.47 -5.31
CA HIS A 95 9.45 18.01 -5.65
C HIS A 95 10.38 17.97 -4.43
N SER A 96 10.03 18.67 -3.35
CA SER A 96 10.80 18.72 -2.11
C SER A 96 9.90 19.00 -0.92
N GLY A 97 10.43 18.80 0.30
CA GLY A 97 9.70 19.05 1.53
C GLY A 97 8.90 17.83 2.03
N PRO A 98 8.03 18.03 3.03
CA PRO A 98 7.40 16.92 3.76
C PRO A 98 6.45 16.05 2.93
N PHE A 99 5.90 16.57 1.83
CA PHE A 99 4.99 15.86 0.93
C PHE A 99 5.67 15.28 -0.32
N ALA A 100 6.97 15.50 -0.51
CA ALA A 100 7.72 14.86 -1.59
C ALA A 100 7.79 13.34 -1.37
N TRP A 101 8.12 12.59 -2.42
CA TRP A 101 8.23 11.13 -2.35
C TRP A 101 9.23 10.63 -1.29
N ASN A 102 10.24 11.43 -0.95
CA ASN A 102 11.22 11.16 0.10
C ASN A 102 10.93 11.93 1.40
N GLY A 103 9.78 12.56 1.51
CA GLY A 103 9.33 13.34 2.66
C GLY A 103 8.62 12.51 3.73
N ILE A 104 8.33 13.15 4.88
CA ILE A 104 7.72 12.46 6.01
C ILE A 104 6.31 11.94 5.68
N PHE A 105 5.50 12.71 4.96
CA PHE A 105 4.13 12.33 4.58
C PHE A 105 4.08 11.53 3.28
N GLY A 106 5.08 11.68 2.40
CA GLY A 106 5.16 10.94 1.15
C GLY A 106 5.81 9.56 1.30
N PHE A 107 6.64 9.34 2.32
CA PHE A 107 7.38 8.10 2.50
C PHE A 107 7.27 7.51 3.91
N TYR A 108 7.82 8.18 4.92
CA TYR A 108 8.02 7.57 6.24
C TYR A 108 6.71 7.20 6.93
N LEU A 109 5.76 8.11 6.97
CA LEU A 109 4.47 7.88 7.63
C LEU A 109 3.66 6.79 6.93
N PRO A 110 3.49 6.79 5.59
CA PRO A 110 2.82 5.72 4.87
C PRO A 110 3.48 4.35 5.09
N PHE A 111 4.81 4.26 5.11
CA PHE A 111 5.51 3.00 5.37
C PHE A 111 5.23 2.46 6.76
N ILE A 112 5.28 3.30 7.80
CA ILE A 112 4.97 2.88 9.18
C ILE A 112 3.53 2.35 9.25
N ILE A 113 2.58 3.09 8.68
CA ILE A 113 1.16 2.72 8.68
C ILE A 113 0.95 1.41 7.91
N PHE A 114 1.65 1.23 6.79
CA PHE A 114 1.59 0.03 5.98
C PHE A 114 2.10 -1.21 6.72
N PHE A 115 3.21 -1.10 7.46
CA PHE A 115 3.70 -2.19 8.29
C PHE A 115 2.71 -2.55 9.41
N ILE A 116 2.11 -1.55 10.08
CA ILE A 116 1.06 -1.80 11.08
C ILE A 116 -0.11 -2.55 10.42
N TRP A 117 -0.53 -2.13 9.23
CA TRP A 117 -1.58 -2.80 8.46
C TRP A 117 -1.24 -4.26 8.17
N PHE A 118 -0.03 -4.56 7.75
CA PHE A 118 0.42 -5.95 7.53
C PHE A 118 0.30 -6.80 8.80
N PHE A 119 0.71 -6.28 9.95
CA PHE A 119 0.59 -7.01 11.21
C PHE A 119 -0.86 -7.29 11.58
N VAL A 120 -1.72 -6.28 11.47
CA VAL A 120 -3.15 -6.41 11.75
C VAL A 120 -3.81 -7.41 10.79
N MET A 121 -3.50 -7.35 9.49
CA MET A 121 -4.07 -8.28 8.52
C MET A 121 -3.55 -9.70 8.71
N THR A 122 -2.27 -9.88 9.02
CA THR A 122 -1.71 -11.21 9.34
C THR A 122 -2.40 -11.81 10.56
N TRP A 123 -2.60 -11.02 11.62
CA TRP A 123 -3.33 -11.46 12.80
C TRP A 123 -4.79 -11.82 12.46
N THR A 124 -5.45 -11.00 11.66
CA THR A 124 -6.84 -11.24 11.23
C THR A 124 -6.97 -12.55 10.46
N ILE A 125 -6.08 -12.79 9.50
CA ILE A 125 -6.08 -14.02 8.70
C ILE A 125 -5.85 -15.24 9.60
N ARG A 126 -4.87 -15.20 10.50
CA ARG A 126 -4.62 -16.29 11.44
C ARG A 126 -5.84 -16.59 12.30
N ARG A 127 -6.47 -15.57 12.86
CA ARG A 127 -7.69 -15.73 13.65
C ARG A 127 -8.82 -16.36 12.83
N SER A 128 -9.00 -15.91 11.58
CA SER A 128 -10.04 -16.44 10.70
C SER A 128 -9.83 -17.90 10.37
N ILE A 129 -8.59 -18.33 10.14
CA ILE A 129 -8.25 -19.75 9.90
C ILE A 129 -8.61 -20.60 11.11
N HIS A 130 -8.14 -20.22 12.31
CA HIS A 130 -8.44 -20.98 13.53
C HIS A 130 -9.94 -21.15 13.78
N ARG A 131 -10.74 -20.14 13.48
CA ARG A 131 -12.19 -20.22 13.63
C ARG A 131 -12.87 -21.16 12.62
N LEU A 132 -12.34 -21.23 11.40
CA LEU A 132 -12.86 -22.16 10.38
C LEU A 132 -12.50 -23.61 10.72
N ASP A 133 -11.41 -23.85 11.45
CA ASP A 133 -11.02 -25.18 11.90
C ASP A 133 -11.86 -25.69 13.10
N GLU A 134 -12.59 -24.79 13.79
CA GLU A 134 -13.44 -25.11 14.94
C GLU A 134 -14.90 -25.41 14.53
N VAL A 135 -15.28 -25.22 13.28
CA VAL A 135 -16.62 -25.45 12.72
C VAL A 135 -16.68 -26.76 11.95
#